data_1d52275dc83e06617a5a596b735affd2
#
_entry.id   1d52275dc83e06617a5a596b735affd2
#
_cell.length_a   1.000
_cell.length_b   1.000
_cell.length_c   1.000
_cell.angle_alpha   90.00
_cell.angle_beta   90.00
_cell.angle_gamma   90.00
#
_symmetry.space_group_name_H-M   'P 1'
#
loop_
_entity.id
_entity.type
_entity.pdbx_description
1 polymer ?
#
loop_
_entity_poly.entity_id
_entity_poly.type
_entity_poly.pdbx_seq_one_letter_code
_entity_poly.pdbx_strand_id
1 'polypeptide(L)'
;MGGVCTVVLSFEPGEPVPLLLLGVRDEFTDRPWLPPARHWPGSPLLGGLDLQAGGTWLAVHPDIPRVSCLLNGRGTQAVVPPPTGPDRPPGQARRRSRGELPLRAAADGAGVLKELADDPHALAAYDPFHLLCADTGTVWLLSWDGDVPASRELQPGTHLLTNVGHAYPGAPGDPVTEPKARHFGPKFAAARPSGDPALPAGQAWGDWLTYTAGDGLDPGDPRAIIARRDLPDGRVWGTTSLTLVALAPDGVRYDFRPHPGAITDWYPVIAAA
;
A
#
# COMPACT_ATOMS: atom_id res chain seq x y z
N MET A 1 -3.18 -18.66 3.99
CA MET A 1 -4.13 -17.55 3.78
C MET A 1 -3.34 -16.26 3.99
N GLY A 2 -3.02 -15.56 2.90
CA GLY A 2 -2.28 -14.31 2.98
C GLY A 2 -3.17 -13.21 3.54
N GLY A 3 -2.61 -12.38 4.39
CA GLY A 3 -3.26 -11.21 4.92
C GLY A 3 -3.58 -10.16 3.86
N VAL A 4 -4.49 -9.27 4.15
CA VAL A 4 -5.03 -8.30 3.19
C VAL A 4 -4.50 -6.93 3.57
N CYS A 5 -3.33 -6.53 3.02
CA CYS A 5 -2.97 -5.12 2.99
C CYS A 5 -4.06 -4.34 2.23
N THR A 6 -4.24 -3.08 2.60
CA THR A 6 -5.27 -2.24 1.97
C THR A 6 -4.64 -0.91 1.57
N VAL A 7 -4.96 -0.45 0.36
CA VAL A 7 -4.68 0.91 -0.08
C VAL A 7 -5.99 1.56 -0.50
N VAL A 8 -6.26 2.73 0.05
CA VAL A 8 -7.34 3.60 -0.41
C VAL A 8 -6.70 4.85 -0.97
N LEU A 9 -7.16 5.28 -2.12
CA LEU A 9 -6.73 6.56 -2.69
C LEU A 9 -7.94 7.34 -3.21
N SER A 10 -7.85 8.66 -3.11
CA SER A 10 -8.74 9.61 -3.77
C SER A 10 -7.88 10.43 -4.70
N PHE A 11 -8.14 10.30 -6.02
CA PHE A 11 -7.39 10.97 -7.08
C PHE A 11 -8.30 11.93 -7.82
N GLU A 12 -8.02 13.23 -7.68
CA GLU A 12 -8.77 14.33 -8.30
C GLU A 12 -7.78 15.38 -8.82
N PRO A 13 -7.32 15.25 -10.07
CA PRO A 13 -6.24 16.09 -10.62
C PRO A 13 -6.55 17.60 -10.66
N GLY A 14 -7.83 17.98 -10.56
CA GLY A 14 -8.26 19.39 -10.52
C GLY A 14 -8.25 20.03 -9.13
N GLU A 15 -8.03 19.26 -8.07
CA GLU A 15 -8.05 19.75 -6.70
C GLU A 15 -6.68 20.30 -6.25
N PRO A 16 -6.63 21.22 -5.26
CA PRO A 16 -5.37 21.74 -4.72
C PRO A 16 -4.44 20.64 -4.20
N VAL A 17 -5.00 19.56 -3.65
CA VAL A 17 -4.29 18.34 -3.26
C VAL A 17 -4.82 17.19 -4.12
N PRO A 18 -4.24 16.95 -5.30
CA PRO A 18 -4.77 15.99 -6.27
C PRO A 18 -4.85 14.56 -5.77
N LEU A 19 -3.92 14.14 -4.91
CA LEU A 19 -3.86 12.77 -4.42
C LEU A 19 -3.86 12.69 -2.90
N LEU A 20 -4.78 11.88 -2.38
CA LEU A 20 -4.81 11.44 -0.99
C LEU A 20 -4.72 9.91 -0.97
N LEU A 21 -3.87 9.37 -0.09
CA LEU A 21 -3.66 7.92 0.02
C LEU A 21 -3.64 7.49 1.48
N LEU A 22 -4.37 6.42 1.78
CA LEU A 22 -4.24 5.62 3.00
C LEU A 22 -3.62 4.27 2.66
N GLY A 23 -2.53 3.93 3.33
CA GLY A 23 -1.93 2.59 3.31
C GLY A 23 -2.10 1.90 4.65
N VAL A 24 -2.64 0.68 4.64
CA VAL A 24 -2.75 -0.19 5.82
C VAL A 24 -1.87 -1.41 5.59
N ARG A 25 -0.87 -1.59 6.45
CA ARG A 25 0.02 -2.74 6.39
C ARG A 25 -0.46 -3.81 7.35
N ASP A 26 -0.89 -4.92 6.78
CA ASP A 26 -1.23 -6.12 7.53
C ASP A 26 -0.13 -7.17 7.33
N GLU A 27 0.45 -7.65 8.43
CA GLU A 27 1.58 -8.58 8.43
C GLU A 27 1.59 -9.41 9.72
N PHE A 28 2.43 -10.42 9.81
CA PHE A 28 2.74 -11.06 11.08
C PHE A 28 3.29 -10.03 12.07
N THR A 29 2.76 -10.00 13.29
CA THR A 29 3.12 -8.99 14.30
C THR A 29 4.53 -9.13 14.82
N ASP A 30 5.13 -10.32 14.68
CA ASP A 30 6.52 -10.65 15.03
C ASP A 30 7.53 -10.37 13.90
N ARG A 31 7.04 -10.00 12.69
CA ARG A 31 7.94 -9.64 11.58
C ARG A 31 8.62 -8.30 11.86
N PRO A 32 9.96 -8.27 11.96
CA PRO A 32 10.68 -7.05 12.34
C PRO A 32 10.69 -6.01 11.23
N TRP A 33 10.44 -4.75 11.60
CA TRP A 33 10.43 -3.60 10.71
C TRP A 33 10.81 -2.31 11.45
N LEU A 34 11.19 -1.27 10.71
CA LEU A 34 11.43 0.07 11.22
C LEU A 34 10.42 1.06 10.67
N PRO A 35 10.04 2.10 11.45
CA PRO A 35 9.19 3.20 11.01
C PRO A 35 9.76 3.93 9.79
N PRO A 36 8.92 4.70 9.06
CA PRO A 36 9.39 5.45 7.90
C PRO A 36 10.52 6.43 8.24
N ALA A 37 11.60 6.32 7.47
CA ALA A 37 12.77 7.18 7.50
C ALA A 37 13.55 7.05 6.18
N ARG A 38 14.69 7.75 6.05
CA ARG A 38 15.64 7.58 4.94
C ARG A 38 16.55 6.37 5.21
N HIS A 39 16.07 5.17 4.92
CA HIS A 39 16.79 3.93 5.23
C HIS A 39 17.80 3.51 4.14
N TRP A 40 17.68 4.03 2.92
CA TRP A 40 18.49 3.60 1.79
C TRP A 40 19.57 4.64 1.47
N PRO A 41 20.88 4.31 1.68
CA PRO A 41 21.98 5.25 1.40
C PRO A 41 21.95 5.74 -0.03
N GLY A 42 22.12 7.06 -0.21
CA GLY A 42 22.11 7.71 -1.54
C GLY A 42 20.72 7.90 -2.16
N SER A 43 19.64 7.49 -1.48
CA SER A 43 18.26 7.70 -1.92
C SER A 43 17.56 8.75 -1.05
N PRO A 44 16.81 9.69 -1.64
CA PRO A 44 16.01 10.66 -0.87
C PRO A 44 14.73 10.04 -0.29
N LEU A 45 14.36 8.83 -0.72
CA LEU A 45 13.08 8.22 -0.43
C LEU A 45 12.84 7.96 1.06
N LEU A 46 11.59 8.14 1.47
CA LEU A 46 11.08 7.86 2.81
C LEU A 46 10.13 6.65 2.75
N GLY A 47 10.30 5.72 3.68
CA GLY A 47 9.43 4.55 3.80
C GLY A 47 9.80 3.70 5.00
N GLY A 48 8.90 2.82 5.42
CA GLY A 48 9.21 1.83 6.45
C GLY A 48 10.16 0.76 5.90
N LEU A 49 11.09 0.28 6.73
CA LEU A 49 12.03 -0.77 6.35
C LEU A 49 11.59 -2.12 6.89
N ASP A 50 11.34 -3.06 6.00
CA ASP A 50 11.18 -4.48 6.35
C ASP A 50 12.58 -5.10 6.60
N LEU A 51 12.89 -5.40 7.85
CA LEU A 51 14.23 -5.88 8.21
C LEU A 51 14.52 -7.30 7.71
N GLN A 52 13.49 -8.07 7.39
CA GLN A 52 13.66 -9.42 6.84
C GLN A 52 13.90 -9.40 5.32
N ALA A 53 13.22 -8.49 4.61
CA ALA A 53 13.27 -8.43 3.15
C ALA A 53 14.18 -7.31 2.60
N GLY A 54 14.59 -6.35 3.44
CA GLY A 54 15.48 -5.23 3.08
C GLY A 54 14.83 -4.13 2.23
N GLY A 55 13.54 -4.24 1.94
CA GLY A 55 12.77 -3.29 1.13
C GLY A 55 11.63 -2.63 1.91
N THR A 56 10.66 -2.09 1.17
CA THR A 56 9.51 -1.40 1.74
C THR A 56 8.19 -1.87 1.13
N TRP A 57 7.09 -1.57 1.81
CA TRP A 57 5.71 -1.72 1.29
C TRP A 57 5.15 -0.42 0.73
N LEU A 58 5.75 0.73 1.10
CA LEU A 58 5.37 2.06 0.64
C LEU A 58 6.58 2.97 0.69
N ALA A 59 6.82 3.68 -0.42
CA ALA A 59 7.88 4.67 -0.56
C ALA A 59 7.30 6.01 -1.01
N VAL A 60 7.77 7.10 -0.41
CA VAL A 60 7.40 8.47 -0.76
C VAL A 60 8.66 9.22 -1.18
N HIS A 61 8.61 9.95 -2.28
CA HIS A 61 9.65 10.88 -2.66
C HIS A 61 9.34 12.26 -2.03
N PRO A 62 10.22 12.78 -1.15
CA PRO A 62 9.91 14.01 -0.41
C PRO A 62 9.93 15.27 -1.27
N ASP A 63 10.77 15.30 -2.32
CA ASP A 63 11.01 16.49 -3.14
C ASP A 63 10.24 16.46 -4.48
N ILE A 64 9.71 15.31 -4.84
CA ILE A 64 8.86 15.09 -6.02
C ILE A 64 7.54 14.51 -5.49
N PRO A 65 6.38 15.16 -5.73
CA PRO A 65 5.10 14.65 -5.22
C PRO A 65 4.75 13.29 -5.83
N ARG A 66 5.35 12.24 -5.28
CA ARG A 66 5.18 10.86 -5.75
C ARG A 66 5.18 9.85 -4.61
N VAL A 67 4.27 8.90 -4.70
CA VAL A 67 4.17 7.75 -3.80
C VAL A 67 4.06 6.46 -4.59
N SER A 68 4.68 5.42 -4.10
CA SER A 68 4.47 4.06 -4.61
C SER A 68 4.22 3.10 -3.46
N CYS A 69 3.32 2.15 -3.67
CA CYS A 69 3.00 1.14 -2.67
C CYS A 69 2.76 -0.24 -3.29
N LEU A 70 3.03 -1.25 -2.48
CA LEU A 70 3.00 -2.66 -2.86
C LEU A 70 2.03 -3.42 -1.98
N LEU A 71 1.17 -4.21 -2.62
CA LEU A 71 0.34 -5.21 -1.96
C LEU A 71 0.74 -6.60 -2.46
N ASN A 72 0.76 -7.57 -1.54
CA ASN A 72 0.93 -8.97 -1.94
C ASN A 72 -0.27 -9.40 -2.80
N GLY A 73 -0.03 -9.96 -3.96
CA GLY A 73 -1.06 -10.52 -4.83
C GLY A 73 -1.47 -11.94 -4.43
N ARG A 74 -2.64 -12.38 -4.89
CA ARG A 74 -3.03 -13.78 -4.87
C ARG A 74 -2.68 -14.38 -6.24
N GLY A 75 -1.80 -15.39 -6.23
CA GLY A 75 -1.49 -16.14 -7.46
C GLY A 75 -2.55 -17.20 -7.76
N THR A 76 -2.64 -17.57 -9.01
CA THR A 76 -3.42 -18.74 -9.47
C THR A 76 -2.83 -20.06 -8.99
N GLN A 77 -1.55 -20.08 -8.64
CA GLN A 77 -0.87 -21.20 -8.01
C GLN A 77 -0.68 -20.94 -6.51
N ALA A 78 -0.94 -21.96 -5.69
CA ALA A 78 -0.56 -21.93 -4.28
C ALA A 78 0.97 -21.77 -4.22
N VAL A 79 1.43 -20.55 -3.95
CA VAL A 79 2.86 -20.29 -3.77
C VAL A 79 3.25 -20.94 -2.45
N VAL A 80 3.81 -22.14 -2.55
CA VAL A 80 4.54 -22.74 -1.43
C VAL A 80 5.74 -21.80 -1.21
N PRO A 81 5.86 -21.15 -0.04
CA PRO A 81 7.04 -20.32 0.22
C PRO A 81 8.26 -21.18 -0.02
N PRO A 82 9.27 -20.71 -0.77
CA PRO A 82 10.48 -21.49 -0.96
C PRO A 82 11.08 -21.76 0.42
N PRO A 83 11.58 -22.97 0.69
CA PRO A 83 12.23 -23.28 1.94
C PRO A 83 13.36 -22.26 2.19
N THR A 84 13.28 -21.56 3.31
CA THR A 84 14.30 -20.64 3.78
C THR A 84 15.34 -21.48 4.51
N GLY A 85 16.50 -21.75 3.89
CA GLY A 85 17.57 -22.49 4.52
C GLY A 85 18.43 -23.33 3.56
N PRO A 86 19.37 -24.11 4.09
CA PRO A 86 20.29 -24.93 3.31
C PRO A 86 19.60 -26.10 2.55
N ASP A 87 18.37 -26.44 2.89
CA ASP A 87 17.60 -27.56 2.32
C ASP A 87 16.89 -27.24 0.99
N ARG A 88 17.28 -26.17 0.32
CA ARG A 88 16.70 -25.77 -0.94
C ARG A 88 17.09 -26.72 -2.08
N PRO A 89 16.14 -27.22 -2.91
CA PRO A 89 16.46 -28.05 -4.06
C PRO A 89 17.42 -27.34 -5.02
N PRO A 90 18.47 -27.99 -5.51
CA PRO A 90 19.36 -27.44 -6.52
C PRO A 90 18.58 -27.03 -7.77
N GLY A 91 18.78 -25.81 -8.26
CA GLY A 91 18.18 -25.33 -9.52
C GLY A 91 16.96 -24.40 -9.40
N GLN A 92 16.37 -24.22 -8.22
CA GLN A 92 15.33 -23.18 -8.07
C GLN A 92 15.95 -21.79 -7.97
N ALA A 93 15.62 -20.90 -8.92
CA ALA A 93 16.02 -19.50 -8.85
C ALA A 93 15.51 -18.82 -7.59
N ARG A 94 16.34 -18.02 -6.92
CA ARG A 94 15.93 -17.25 -5.74
C ARG A 94 14.92 -16.18 -6.17
N ARG A 95 13.72 -16.20 -5.61
CA ARG A 95 12.76 -15.13 -5.86
C ARG A 95 13.29 -13.81 -5.29
N ARG A 96 13.10 -12.74 -6.04
CA ARG A 96 13.49 -11.39 -5.64
C ARG A 96 12.49 -10.85 -4.60
N SER A 97 12.98 -9.98 -3.72
CA SER A 97 12.11 -9.25 -2.80
C SER A 97 11.28 -8.23 -3.58
N ARG A 98 9.96 -8.31 -3.46
CA ARG A 98 9.04 -7.31 -4.03
C ARG A 98 9.21 -5.93 -3.42
N GLY A 99 9.81 -5.84 -2.21
CA GLY A 99 10.00 -4.59 -1.47
C GLY A 99 10.95 -3.59 -2.14
N GLU A 100 11.70 -3.98 -3.18
CA GLU A 100 12.49 -3.07 -4.02
C GLU A 100 11.63 -2.28 -5.03
N LEU A 101 10.47 -2.84 -5.42
CA LEU A 101 9.63 -2.26 -6.46
C LEU A 101 9.03 -0.90 -6.10
N PRO A 102 8.50 -0.68 -4.87
CA PRO A 102 8.06 0.66 -4.46
C PRO A 102 9.19 1.69 -4.50
N LEU A 103 10.42 1.30 -4.14
CA LEU A 103 11.56 2.22 -4.19
C LEU A 103 11.87 2.65 -5.61
N ARG A 104 11.93 1.70 -6.56
CA ARG A 104 12.15 2.00 -7.97
C ARG A 104 11.03 2.90 -8.52
N ALA A 105 9.78 2.54 -8.29
CA ALA A 105 8.66 3.30 -8.81
C ALA A 105 8.54 4.70 -8.18
N ALA A 106 8.86 4.87 -6.89
CA ALA A 106 8.90 6.19 -6.27
C ALA A 106 10.06 7.06 -6.80
N ALA A 107 11.21 6.47 -7.10
CA ALA A 107 12.34 7.19 -7.68
C ALA A 107 12.10 7.56 -9.15
N ASP A 108 11.74 6.58 -9.96
CA ASP A 108 11.80 6.68 -11.44
C ASP A 108 10.41 6.94 -12.07
N GLY A 109 9.32 6.81 -11.29
CA GLY A 109 7.96 7.08 -11.72
C GLY A 109 7.25 5.87 -12.35
N ALA A 110 6.06 6.14 -12.91
CA ALA A 110 5.17 5.12 -13.47
C ALA A 110 5.76 4.37 -14.68
N GLY A 111 6.80 4.90 -15.31
CA GLY A 111 7.54 4.20 -16.40
C GLY A 111 8.02 2.81 -15.98
N VAL A 112 8.45 2.66 -14.73
CA VAL A 112 8.88 1.37 -14.15
C VAL A 112 7.78 0.30 -14.25
N LEU A 113 6.52 0.68 -14.05
CA LEU A 113 5.40 -0.26 -14.12
C LEU A 113 5.17 -0.76 -15.54
N LYS A 114 5.36 0.11 -16.53
CA LYS A 114 5.26 -0.23 -17.95
C LYS A 114 6.42 -1.13 -18.37
N GLU A 115 7.66 -0.78 -18.03
CA GLU A 115 8.83 -1.60 -18.28
C GLU A 115 8.68 -3.02 -17.72
N LEU A 116 8.20 -3.13 -16.46
CA LEU A 116 7.96 -4.43 -15.84
C LEU A 116 6.84 -5.21 -16.55
N ALA A 117 5.77 -4.53 -16.98
CA ALA A 117 4.66 -5.19 -17.69
C ALA A 117 5.10 -5.72 -19.06
N ASP A 118 6.06 -5.06 -19.71
CA ASP A 118 6.61 -5.43 -21.02
C ASP A 118 7.69 -6.53 -20.92
N ASP A 119 8.15 -6.87 -19.70
CA ASP A 119 9.14 -7.93 -19.45
C ASP A 119 8.62 -9.03 -18.49
N PRO A 120 7.82 -9.98 -18.98
CA PRO A 120 7.32 -11.09 -18.17
C PRO A 120 8.43 -11.95 -17.54
N HIS A 121 9.62 -12.00 -18.14
CA HIS A 121 10.75 -12.74 -17.58
C HIS A 121 11.29 -12.07 -16.31
N ALA A 122 11.38 -10.73 -16.30
CA ALA A 122 11.72 -10.00 -15.09
C ALA A 122 10.66 -10.20 -13.99
N LEU A 123 9.37 -10.18 -14.36
CA LEU A 123 8.26 -10.42 -13.44
C LEU A 123 8.26 -11.83 -12.85
N ALA A 124 8.64 -12.84 -13.62
CA ALA A 124 8.72 -14.24 -13.16
C ALA A 124 9.70 -14.44 -11.97
N ALA A 125 10.58 -13.45 -11.70
CA ALA A 125 11.44 -13.47 -10.53
C ALA A 125 10.72 -13.10 -9.22
N TYR A 126 9.49 -12.56 -9.29
CA TYR A 126 8.70 -12.14 -8.12
C TYR A 126 7.49 -13.05 -7.88
N ASP A 127 7.10 -13.15 -6.62
CA ASP A 127 5.77 -13.65 -6.26
C ASP A 127 4.68 -12.67 -6.70
N PRO A 128 3.42 -13.09 -6.85
CA PRO A 128 2.31 -12.22 -7.23
C PRO A 128 2.20 -10.96 -6.37
N PHE A 129 1.87 -9.84 -7.01
CA PHE A 129 1.76 -8.53 -6.35
C PHE A 129 0.85 -7.56 -7.12
N HIS A 130 0.49 -6.47 -6.42
CA HIS A 130 -0.05 -5.26 -7.02
C HIS A 130 0.88 -4.11 -6.65
N LEU A 131 1.39 -3.38 -7.64
CA LEU A 131 2.25 -2.21 -7.48
C LEU A 131 1.52 -0.98 -7.99
N LEU A 132 1.37 0.02 -7.12
CA LEU A 132 0.81 1.32 -7.46
C LEU A 132 1.93 2.35 -7.48
N CYS A 133 1.92 3.23 -8.48
CA CYS A 133 2.72 4.44 -8.53
C CYS A 133 1.80 5.61 -8.86
N ALA A 134 1.83 6.65 -8.04
CA ALA A 134 0.99 7.82 -8.16
C ALA A 134 1.79 9.11 -7.99
N ASP A 135 1.45 10.11 -8.79
CA ASP A 135 1.85 11.50 -8.64
C ASP A 135 0.63 12.43 -8.70
N THR A 136 0.82 13.72 -8.86
CA THR A 136 -0.28 14.70 -8.90
C THR A 136 -1.09 14.66 -10.19
N GLY A 137 -0.60 14.00 -11.24
CA GLY A 137 -1.23 13.95 -12.57
C GLY A 137 -1.72 12.58 -12.98
N THR A 138 -1.12 11.51 -12.46
CA THR A 138 -1.42 10.14 -12.89
C THR A 138 -1.35 9.13 -11.75
N VAL A 139 -2.13 8.06 -11.87
CA VAL A 139 -2.09 6.90 -11.00
C VAL A 139 -2.02 5.63 -11.85
N TRP A 140 -0.93 4.88 -11.69
CA TRP A 140 -0.71 3.63 -12.41
C TRP A 140 -0.75 2.44 -11.49
N LEU A 141 -1.36 1.36 -11.94
CA LEU A 141 -1.44 0.08 -11.25
C LEU A 141 -0.92 -1.03 -12.14
N LEU A 142 0.10 -1.76 -11.66
CA LEU A 142 0.55 -3.03 -12.23
C LEU A 142 0.10 -4.17 -11.30
N SER A 143 -0.62 -5.12 -11.85
CA SER A 143 -0.98 -6.39 -11.20
C SER A 143 -0.22 -7.54 -11.86
N TRP A 144 0.46 -8.34 -11.06
CA TRP A 144 1.14 -9.56 -11.45
C TRP A 144 0.54 -10.73 -10.68
N ASP A 145 -0.08 -11.68 -11.36
CA ASP A 145 -0.73 -12.85 -10.76
C ASP A 145 0.17 -14.10 -10.73
N GLY A 146 1.38 -13.99 -11.30
CA GLY A 146 2.34 -15.08 -11.46
C GLY A 146 2.37 -15.66 -12.88
N ASP A 147 1.50 -15.18 -13.78
CA ASP A 147 1.39 -15.64 -15.17
C ASP A 147 1.24 -14.46 -16.14
N VAL A 148 0.25 -13.60 -15.94
CA VAL A 148 -0.08 -12.51 -16.85
C VAL A 148 0.03 -11.15 -16.14
N PRO A 149 0.88 -10.21 -16.63
CA PRO A 149 0.88 -8.85 -16.13
C PRO A 149 -0.30 -8.05 -16.68
N ALA A 150 -0.89 -7.22 -15.82
CA ALA A 150 -1.92 -6.27 -16.20
C ALA A 150 -1.54 -4.88 -15.68
N SER A 151 -1.20 -3.96 -16.58
CA SER A 151 -0.87 -2.56 -16.26
C SER A 151 -1.95 -1.64 -16.79
N ARG A 152 -2.38 -0.68 -15.95
CA ARG A 152 -3.38 0.31 -16.32
C ARG A 152 -3.24 1.61 -15.56
N GLU A 153 -3.68 2.67 -16.17
CA GLU A 153 -3.90 3.96 -15.51
C GLU A 153 -5.28 3.96 -14.84
N LEU A 154 -5.35 4.44 -13.60
CA LEU A 154 -6.60 4.61 -12.88
C LEU A 154 -7.19 5.99 -13.19
N GLN A 155 -8.49 6.02 -13.43
CA GLN A 155 -9.21 7.26 -13.71
C GLN A 155 -9.41 8.09 -12.43
N PRO A 156 -9.70 9.39 -12.51
CA PRO A 156 -10.09 10.18 -11.34
C PRO A 156 -11.20 9.53 -10.52
N GLY A 157 -11.15 9.69 -9.20
CA GLY A 157 -12.11 9.13 -8.27
C GLY A 157 -11.46 8.44 -7.06
N THR A 158 -12.29 7.78 -6.27
CA THR A 158 -11.87 7.00 -5.12
C THR A 158 -11.66 5.54 -5.50
N HIS A 159 -10.51 5.00 -5.12
CA HIS A 159 -10.14 3.61 -5.37
C HIS A 159 -9.75 2.90 -4.09
N LEU A 160 -10.10 1.62 -3.97
CA LEU A 160 -9.64 0.75 -2.90
C LEU A 160 -9.03 -0.52 -3.51
N LEU A 161 -7.79 -0.79 -3.10
CA LEU A 161 -7.03 -1.95 -3.51
C LEU A 161 -6.80 -2.86 -2.30
N THR A 162 -6.84 -4.17 -2.55
CA THR A 162 -6.51 -5.20 -1.58
C THR A 162 -5.63 -6.26 -2.23
N ASN A 163 -5.33 -7.33 -1.54
CA ASN A 163 -4.56 -8.47 -2.12
C ASN A 163 -5.30 -9.21 -3.27
N VAL A 164 -6.56 -8.88 -3.51
CA VAL A 164 -7.28 -9.37 -4.69
C VAL A 164 -7.17 -8.40 -5.89
N GLY A 165 -6.47 -7.30 -5.71
CA GLY A 165 -6.29 -6.25 -6.71
C GLY A 165 -7.21 -5.04 -6.47
N HIS A 166 -7.63 -4.40 -7.54
CA HIS A 166 -8.50 -3.25 -7.53
C HIS A 166 -9.94 -3.70 -7.20
N ALA A 167 -10.38 -3.39 -5.99
CA ALA A 167 -11.62 -3.90 -5.42
C ALA A 167 -12.76 -2.87 -5.42
N TYR A 168 -12.44 -1.55 -5.54
CA TYR A 168 -13.42 -0.46 -5.63
C TYR A 168 -12.87 0.71 -6.46
N PRO A 169 -13.69 1.37 -7.32
CA PRO A 169 -14.99 0.88 -7.75
C PRO A 169 -14.86 -0.47 -8.45
N GLY A 170 -15.95 -1.23 -8.52
CA GLY A 170 -16.02 -2.42 -9.37
C GLY A 170 -15.89 -2.05 -10.85
N ALA A 171 -15.68 -3.02 -11.72
CA ALA A 171 -15.79 -2.81 -13.15
C ALA A 171 -17.22 -2.34 -13.49
N PRO A 172 -17.41 -1.52 -14.54
CA PRO A 172 -18.75 -1.08 -14.92
C PRO A 172 -19.71 -2.26 -15.11
N GLY A 173 -20.79 -2.28 -14.33
CA GLY A 173 -21.78 -3.35 -14.35
C GLY A 173 -21.53 -4.49 -13.36
N ASP A 174 -20.34 -4.58 -12.75
CA ASP A 174 -20.02 -5.62 -11.78
C ASP A 174 -20.22 -5.14 -10.33
N PRO A 175 -20.82 -5.96 -9.46
CA PRO A 175 -20.95 -5.60 -8.06
C PRO A 175 -19.60 -5.66 -7.35
N VAL A 176 -19.37 -4.74 -6.40
CA VAL A 176 -18.23 -4.81 -5.49
C VAL A 176 -18.42 -6.02 -4.56
N THR A 177 -17.60 -7.04 -4.72
CA THR A 177 -17.73 -8.33 -4.00
C THR A 177 -16.83 -8.43 -2.78
N GLU A 178 -15.69 -7.73 -2.78
CA GLU A 178 -14.75 -7.74 -1.66
C GLU A 178 -15.38 -7.03 -0.45
N PRO A 179 -15.50 -7.69 0.74
CA PRO A 179 -16.27 -7.16 1.88
C PRO A 179 -15.77 -5.81 2.39
N LYS A 180 -14.46 -5.63 2.49
CA LYS A 180 -13.82 -4.38 2.94
C LYS A 180 -14.09 -3.24 1.96
N ALA A 181 -13.96 -3.50 0.67
CA ALA A 181 -14.21 -2.54 -0.39
C ALA A 181 -15.67 -2.11 -0.45
N ARG A 182 -16.60 -3.04 -0.26
CA ARG A 182 -18.04 -2.76 -0.21
C ARG A 182 -18.42 -1.90 1.01
N HIS A 183 -17.77 -2.11 2.15
CA HIS A 183 -18.05 -1.36 3.38
C HIS A 183 -17.42 0.03 3.35
N PHE A 184 -16.13 0.13 3.00
CA PHE A 184 -15.37 1.37 3.10
C PHE A 184 -15.33 2.18 1.81
N GLY A 185 -15.43 1.57 0.63
CA GLY A 185 -15.36 2.28 -0.65
C GLY A 185 -16.32 3.48 -0.72
N PRO A 186 -17.63 3.31 -0.48
CA PRO A 186 -18.58 4.44 -0.48
C PRO A 186 -18.29 5.50 0.58
N LYS A 187 -17.78 5.09 1.76
CA LYS A 187 -17.45 6.03 2.86
C LYS A 187 -16.27 6.93 2.47
N PHE A 188 -15.19 6.35 1.95
CA PHE A 188 -14.05 7.10 1.47
C PHE A 188 -14.40 7.96 0.25
N ALA A 189 -15.29 7.51 -0.62
CA ALA A 189 -15.77 8.30 -1.77
C ALA A 189 -16.61 9.50 -1.34
N ALA A 190 -17.36 9.39 -0.24
CA ALA A 190 -18.19 10.48 0.30
C ALA A 190 -17.41 11.49 1.14
N ALA A 191 -16.23 11.11 1.65
CA ALA A 191 -15.43 11.92 2.56
C ALA A 191 -14.05 12.20 1.98
N ARG A 192 -13.87 13.36 1.31
CA ARG A 192 -12.58 13.81 0.84
C ARG A 192 -11.97 14.83 1.81
N PRO A 193 -10.92 14.46 2.59
CA PRO A 193 -10.22 15.38 3.46
C PRO A 193 -9.38 16.40 2.64
N SER A 194 -8.98 17.50 3.28
CA SER A 194 -8.16 18.52 2.62
C SER A 194 -6.74 18.04 2.31
N GLY A 195 -6.19 17.18 3.19
CA GLY A 195 -4.78 16.78 3.10
C GLY A 195 -3.79 17.93 3.29
N ASP A 196 -4.25 19.10 3.70
CA ASP A 196 -3.45 20.32 3.82
C ASP A 196 -2.27 20.12 4.79
N PRO A 197 -1.00 20.30 4.32
CA PRO A 197 0.17 20.12 5.15
C PRO A 197 0.27 21.09 6.31
N ALA A 198 -0.35 22.28 6.21
CA ALA A 198 -0.31 23.30 7.26
C ALA A 198 -1.25 22.99 8.44
N LEU A 199 -2.20 22.07 8.28
CA LEU A 199 -3.17 21.75 9.32
C LEU A 199 -2.71 20.59 10.21
N PRO A 200 -3.10 20.58 11.52
CA PRO A 200 -2.96 19.38 12.35
C PRO A 200 -3.61 18.17 11.71
N ALA A 201 -3.09 16.96 11.96
CA ALA A 201 -3.56 15.72 11.33
C ALA A 201 -5.08 15.54 11.46
N GLY A 202 -5.67 15.85 12.63
CA GLY A 202 -7.11 15.74 12.86
C GLY A 202 -7.96 16.60 11.92
N GLN A 203 -7.48 17.79 11.55
CA GLN A 203 -8.17 18.68 10.63
C GLN A 203 -7.89 18.34 9.16
N ALA A 204 -6.63 17.98 8.87
CA ALA A 204 -6.22 17.65 7.51
C ALA A 204 -6.89 16.38 6.99
N TRP A 205 -7.08 15.37 7.85
CA TRP A 205 -7.58 14.04 7.46
C TRP A 205 -9.04 13.77 7.84
N GLY A 206 -9.64 14.56 8.72
CA GLY A 206 -11.07 14.49 9.06
C GLY A 206 -11.58 13.06 9.28
N ASP A 207 -12.65 12.71 8.57
CA ASP A 207 -13.32 11.41 8.70
C ASP A 207 -12.43 10.21 8.34
N TRP A 208 -11.39 10.39 7.53
CA TRP A 208 -10.45 9.31 7.23
C TRP A 208 -9.79 8.78 8.50
N LEU A 209 -9.48 9.65 9.49
CA LEU A 209 -8.94 9.19 10.78
C LEU A 209 -9.94 8.29 11.52
N THR A 210 -11.22 8.64 11.50
CA THR A 210 -12.28 7.81 12.11
C THR A 210 -12.33 6.42 11.46
N TYR A 211 -12.27 6.36 10.14
CA TYR A 211 -12.25 5.08 9.43
C TYR A 211 -10.99 4.27 9.75
N THR A 212 -9.82 4.93 9.91
CA THR A 212 -8.58 4.25 10.34
C THR A 212 -8.60 3.76 11.77
N ALA A 213 -9.57 4.18 12.58
CA ALA A 213 -9.80 3.63 13.92
C ALA A 213 -10.62 2.32 13.91
N GLY A 214 -11.10 1.89 12.72
CA GLY A 214 -11.78 0.61 12.54
C GLY A 214 -13.29 0.70 12.34
N ASP A 215 -13.89 1.90 12.41
CA ASP A 215 -15.33 2.13 12.18
C ASP A 215 -16.23 1.26 13.07
N GLY A 216 -15.77 0.92 14.29
CA GLY A 216 -16.50 0.09 15.25
C GLY A 216 -16.59 -1.40 14.89
N LEU A 217 -15.91 -1.86 13.86
CA LEU A 217 -15.87 -3.27 13.48
C LEU A 217 -14.89 -4.07 14.35
N ASP A 218 -15.24 -5.31 14.64
CA ASP A 218 -14.32 -6.26 15.26
C ASP A 218 -13.14 -6.52 14.32
N PRO A 219 -11.88 -6.55 14.80
CA PRO A 219 -10.70 -6.81 13.96
C PRO A 219 -10.71 -8.18 13.23
N GLY A 220 -11.53 -9.13 13.66
CA GLY A 220 -11.78 -10.41 12.99
C GLY A 220 -12.81 -10.34 11.88
N ASP A 221 -13.58 -9.26 11.78
CA ASP A 221 -14.58 -9.08 10.72
C ASP A 221 -13.91 -8.94 9.35
N PRO A 222 -14.38 -9.66 8.30
CA PRO A 222 -13.80 -9.55 6.96
C PRO A 222 -13.92 -8.15 6.33
N ARG A 223 -14.81 -7.31 6.87
CA ARG A 223 -14.95 -5.90 6.45
C ARG A 223 -13.95 -4.98 7.12
N ALA A 224 -13.34 -5.39 8.25
CA ALA A 224 -12.52 -4.52 9.08
C ALA A 224 -11.28 -4.00 8.33
N ILE A 225 -11.01 -2.69 8.45
CA ILE A 225 -9.79 -2.07 7.94
C ILE A 225 -8.61 -2.34 8.88
N ILE A 226 -8.87 -2.40 10.18
CA ILE A 226 -7.93 -2.87 11.20
C ILE A 226 -8.19 -4.36 11.41
N ALA A 227 -7.20 -5.17 11.10
CA ALA A 227 -7.35 -6.62 11.11
C ALA A 227 -6.52 -7.27 12.23
N ARG A 228 -7.04 -8.35 12.82
CA ARG A 228 -6.30 -9.24 13.72
C ARG A 228 -6.79 -10.67 13.56
N ARG A 229 -5.85 -11.60 13.47
CA ARG A 229 -6.11 -13.04 13.43
C ARG A 229 -5.06 -13.78 14.24
N ASP A 230 -5.51 -14.49 15.26
CA ASP A 230 -4.69 -15.42 15.99
C ASP A 230 -4.68 -16.76 15.23
N LEU A 231 -3.49 -17.28 14.91
CA LEU A 231 -3.34 -18.51 14.14
C LEU A 231 -3.16 -19.73 15.05
N PRO A 232 -3.49 -20.93 14.56
CA PRO A 232 -3.36 -22.17 15.34
C PRO A 232 -1.94 -22.47 15.84
N ASP A 233 -0.90 -21.96 15.17
CA ASP A 233 0.50 -22.09 15.53
C ASP A 233 0.97 -21.05 16.56
N GLY A 234 0.07 -20.24 17.10
CA GLY A 234 0.34 -19.21 18.10
C GLY A 234 0.82 -17.87 17.52
N ARG A 235 1.06 -17.77 16.21
CA ARG A 235 1.40 -16.49 15.60
C ARG A 235 0.17 -15.61 15.47
N VAL A 236 0.41 -14.31 15.50
CA VAL A 236 -0.63 -13.29 15.29
C VAL A 236 -0.35 -12.58 13.98
N TRP A 237 -1.37 -12.52 13.13
CA TRP A 237 -1.35 -11.74 11.91
C TRP A 237 -2.35 -10.58 12.05
N GLY A 238 -1.97 -9.38 11.60
CA GLY A 238 -2.86 -8.23 11.67
C GLY A 238 -2.22 -6.93 11.21
N THR A 239 -2.95 -5.85 11.42
CA THR A 239 -2.47 -4.51 11.09
C THR A 239 -1.27 -4.16 11.96
N THR A 240 -0.18 -3.70 11.34
CA THR A 240 1.06 -3.32 12.02
C THR A 240 1.37 -1.83 11.87
N SER A 241 0.84 -1.18 10.84
CA SER A 241 1.00 0.27 10.66
C SER A 241 -0.03 0.84 9.69
N LEU A 242 -0.24 2.14 9.81
CA LEU A 242 -1.06 2.95 8.93
C LEU A 242 -0.26 4.15 8.43
N THR A 243 -0.50 4.52 7.20
CA THR A 243 0.17 5.62 6.50
C THR A 243 -0.87 6.50 5.84
N LEU A 244 -0.72 7.81 5.95
CA LEU A 244 -1.51 8.78 5.20
C LEU A 244 -0.56 9.67 4.39
N VAL A 245 -0.81 9.79 3.09
CA VAL A 245 0.00 10.62 2.18
C VAL A 245 -0.92 11.53 1.39
N ALA A 246 -0.57 12.81 1.33
CA ALA A 246 -1.19 13.79 0.44
C ALA A 246 -0.11 14.36 -0.50
N LEU A 247 -0.41 14.37 -1.79
CA LEU A 247 0.45 14.95 -2.82
C LEU A 247 -0.20 16.20 -3.39
N ALA A 248 0.50 17.32 -3.27
CA ALA A 248 0.16 18.58 -3.90
C ALA A 248 1.29 19.02 -4.85
N PRO A 249 1.04 19.89 -5.83
CA PRO A 249 2.08 20.36 -6.74
C PRO A 249 3.27 21.02 -6.06
N ASP A 250 3.06 21.60 -4.90
CA ASP A 250 4.03 22.35 -4.09
C ASP A 250 4.57 21.56 -2.89
N GLY A 251 4.13 20.34 -2.65
CA GLY A 251 4.64 19.56 -1.53
C GLY A 251 3.99 18.21 -1.28
N VAL A 252 4.53 17.57 -0.28
CA VAL A 252 4.11 16.24 0.17
C VAL A 252 3.82 16.29 1.66
N ARG A 253 2.67 15.78 2.06
CA ARG A 253 2.38 15.44 3.45
C ARG A 253 2.48 13.94 3.64
N TYR A 254 3.15 13.51 4.70
CA TYR A 254 3.28 12.11 5.06
C TYR A 254 3.11 11.94 6.57
N ASP A 255 1.97 11.37 6.99
CA ASP A 255 1.69 11.03 8.38
C ASP A 255 1.74 9.51 8.57
N PHE A 256 2.21 9.07 9.72
CA PHE A 256 2.38 7.65 10.04
C PHE A 256 1.87 7.33 11.44
N ARG A 257 1.32 6.13 11.61
CA ARG A 257 0.92 5.58 12.91
C ARG A 257 1.30 4.11 12.99
N PRO A 258 2.13 3.68 13.97
CA PRO A 258 2.30 2.27 14.27
C PRO A 258 0.99 1.69 14.85
N HIS A 259 0.79 0.39 14.69
CA HIS A 259 -0.34 -0.31 15.28
C HIS A 259 0.17 -1.57 16.03
N PRO A 260 -0.35 -1.90 17.24
CA PRO A 260 -1.38 -1.15 17.95
C PRO A 260 -0.92 0.24 18.40
N GLY A 261 -1.87 1.18 18.43
CA GLY A 261 -1.63 2.58 18.83
C GLY A 261 -2.94 3.35 18.88
N ALA A 262 -2.98 4.42 19.65
CA ALA A 262 -4.15 5.29 19.73
C ALA A 262 -4.34 6.11 18.44
N ILE A 263 -5.55 6.60 18.19
CA ILE A 263 -5.84 7.50 17.07
C ILE A 263 -5.04 8.82 17.16
N THR A 264 -4.59 9.18 18.34
CA THR A 264 -3.75 10.36 18.62
C THR A 264 -2.28 10.14 18.31
N ASP A 265 -1.85 8.92 18.02
CA ASP A 265 -0.43 8.56 17.82
C ASP A 265 0.06 8.78 16.39
N TRP A 266 -0.72 9.50 15.57
CA TRP A 266 -0.27 9.96 14.27
C TRP A 266 0.82 11.02 14.41
N TYR A 267 1.92 10.84 13.69
CA TYR A 267 2.99 11.82 13.63
C TYR A 267 3.45 12.07 12.19
N PRO A 268 3.88 13.29 11.86
CA PRO A 268 4.40 13.61 10.55
C PRO A 268 5.78 12.95 10.35
N VAL A 269 5.96 12.28 9.23
CA VAL A 269 7.25 11.80 8.72
C VAL A 269 7.95 12.90 7.94
N ILE A 270 7.16 13.68 7.20
CA ILE A 270 7.58 14.93 6.56
C ILE A 270 6.91 16.05 7.36
N ALA A 271 7.71 16.84 8.07
CA ALA A 271 7.20 18.02 8.76
C ALA A 271 6.78 19.09 7.73
N ALA A 272 5.68 19.80 8.03
CA ALA A 272 5.36 21.01 7.30
C ALA A 272 6.54 22.00 7.47
N ALA A 273 6.95 22.60 6.36
CA ALA A 273 8.00 23.64 6.35
C ALA A 273 7.52 24.92 7.03
#